data_7f8ff5c2e9f74f6faa92611854cf19cc
#
_entry.id   7f8ff5c2e9f74f6faa92611854cf19cc
#
_cell.length_a   1.000
_cell.length_b   1.000
_cell.length_c   1.000
_cell.angle_alpha   90.00
_cell.angle_beta   90.00
_cell.angle_gamma   90.00
#
_symmetry.space_group_name_H-M   'P 1'
#
loop_
_entity.id
_entity.type
_entity.pdbx_description
1 polymer ?
#
loop_
_entity_poly.entity_id
_entity_poly.type
_entity_poly.pdbx_seq_one_letter_code
_entity_poly.pdbx_strand_id
1 'polypeptide(L)'
;MKSGEWGIENRESGTACDAPAGRSPLSDSLFSIPCCHRRQRGFSLLEVLGALALMALLLLGVYSGVRTATRSVRSGSIAVERLDQLRSAQQFMRQELTQIAAVPQGRDQNGDSIYFTGDAQSMRFVAPLPGYLGKLGPQLQEWKLVSNDKGGSRLEVRFALLPPDGSNPRPLGEPEVLMDDVREGHFSYRTPDLPDQPGTWQATWPDPRLLPRVVRVELKLDGLHDWPRLDAPLRIDPTAGQQMDLLRGLRRQPVTR
;
A
#
# COMPACT_ATOMS: atom_id res chain seq x y z
N MET A 1 -7.84 29.97 9.90
CA MET A 1 -7.54 31.39 9.59
C MET A 1 -7.45 31.54 8.08
N LYS A 2 -8.25 32.47 7.54
CA LYS A 2 -8.36 32.99 6.18
C LYS A 2 -8.94 32.06 5.10
N SER A 3 -10.25 32.16 5.01
CA SER A 3 -11.12 31.95 3.86
C SER A 3 -10.82 32.99 2.77
N GLY A 4 -10.64 32.53 1.53
CA GLY A 4 -10.59 33.38 0.34
C GLY A 4 -11.89 33.22 -0.45
N GLU A 5 -12.78 34.21 -0.32
CA GLU A 5 -13.95 34.37 -1.16
C GLU A 5 -13.54 34.95 -2.52
N TRP A 6 -13.97 34.30 -3.59
CA TRP A 6 -13.92 34.85 -4.94
C TRP A 6 -15.31 35.44 -5.28
N GLY A 7 -15.41 36.75 -5.19
CA GLY A 7 -16.59 37.49 -5.63
C GLY A 7 -16.63 37.57 -7.16
N ILE A 8 -17.77 37.19 -7.72
CA ILE A 8 -18.13 37.42 -9.13
C ILE A 8 -18.85 38.76 -9.20
N GLU A 9 -18.19 39.73 -9.80
CA GLU A 9 -18.70 41.07 -10.03
C GLU A 9 -19.48 41.13 -11.36
N ASN A 10 -20.81 41.15 -11.26
CA ASN A 10 -21.70 41.41 -12.39
C ASN A 10 -21.68 42.92 -12.72
N ARG A 11 -21.12 43.26 -13.87
CA ARG A 11 -21.24 44.60 -14.46
C ARG A 11 -22.44 44.66 -15.41
N GLU A 12 -23.56 45.15 -14.92
CA GLU A 12 -24.63 45.64 -15.76
C GLU A 12 -24.27 47.07 -16.25
N SER A 13 -24.05 47.22 -17.54
CA SER A 13 -23.97 48.56 -18.18
C SER A 13 -25.28 48.83 -18.87
N GLY A 14 -26.15 49.55 -18.19
CA GLY A 14 -27.31 50.19 -18.77
C GLY A 14 -26.88 51.45 -19.53
N THR A 15 -27.16 51.51 -20.81
CA THR A 15 -27.11 52.73 -21.59
C THR A 15 -28.54 53.24 -21.84
N ALA A 16 -28.90 54.29 -21.12
CA ALA A 16 -30.09 55.10 -21.37
C ALA A 16 -29.87 55.92 -22.63
N CYS A 17 -30.80 55.88 -23.59
CA CYS A 17 -30.88 56.81 -24.69
C CYS A 17 -31.82 57.95 -24.32
N ASP A 18 -31.22 59.11 -24.08
CA ASP A 18 -31.94 60.37 -23.97
C ASP A 18 -32.37 60.87 -25.35
N ALA A 19 -33.64 61.25 -25.47
CA ALA A 19 -34.20 61.90 -26.64
C ALA A 19 -34.22 63.43 -26.43
N PRO A 20 -33.82 64.25 -27.43
CA PRO A 20 -34.22 65.61 -27.44
C PRO A 20 -35.39 65.90 -28.44
N ALA A 21 -36.38 66.60 -27.94
CA ALA A 21 -37.46 67.18 -28.69
C ALA A 21 -36.97 68.40 -29.53
N GLY A 22 -37.38 68.47 -30.78
CA GLY A 22 -37.13 69.63 -31.63
C GLY A 22 -37.93 69.58 -32.94
N ARG A 23 -38.85 70.51 -33.08
CA ARG A 23 -39.83 70.75 -34.17
C ARG A 23 -39.17 71.06 -35.52
N SER A 24 -39.78 70.59 -36.60
CA SER A 24 -40.53 71.35 -37.72
C SER A 24 -40.06 70.93 -39.10
N PRO A 25 -40.76 71.37 -40.20
CA PRO A 25 -41.39 70.36 -41.06
C PRO A 25 -40.83 70.48 -42.50
N LEU A 26 -41.38 69.63 -43.37
CA LEU A 26 -41.33 69.68 -44.83
C LEU A 26 -40.04 69.14 -45.52
N SER A 27 -40.14 68.01 -46.06
CA SER A 27 -40.02 67.76 -47.50
C SER A 27 -40.19 66.29 -47.81
N ASP A 28 -41.14 66.00 -48.69
CA ASP A 28 -41.30 64.75 -49.39
C ASP A 28 -39.97 64.30 -50.01
N SER A 29 -39.47 63.21 -49.56
CA SER A 29 -38.59 62.39 -50.39
C SER A 29 -38.95 60.89 -50.16
N LEU A 30 -39.54 60.32 -51.18
CA LEU A 30 -39.81 58.92 -51.38
C LEU A 30 -38.54 58.12 -51.26
N PHE A 31 -38.22 57.71 -49.99
CA PHE A 31 -37.21 56.69 -49.77
C PHE A 31 -37.95 55.35 -49.82
N SER A 32 -37.93 54.68 -50.99
CA SER A 32 -38.20 53.30 -51.12
C SER A 32 -37.22 52.52 -50.27
N ILE A 33 -37.69 52.07 -49.12
CA ILE A 33 -36.95 51.02 -48.31
C ILE A 33 -37.00 49.69 -49.13
N PRO A 34 -35.88 49.23 -49.63
CA PRO A 34 -35.89 47.91 -50.25
C PRO A 34 -36.20 46.89 -49.13
N CYS A 35 -37.41 46.37 -49.14
CA CYS A 35 -37.76 45.16 -48.39
C CYS A 35 -36.83 44.06 -48.85
N CYS A 36 -35.68 43.91 -48.17
CA CYS A 36 -34.88 42.71 -48.26
C CYS A 36 -35.74 41.54 -47.76
N HIS A 37 -36.51 40.98 -48.67
CA HIS A 37 -37.09 39.66 -48.45
C HIS A 37 -35.95 38.67 -48.33
N ARG A 38 -35.47 38.52 -47.11
CA ARG A 38 -34.58 37.44 -46.76
C ARG A 38 -35.38 36.16 -46.98
N ARG A 39 -35.17 35.52 -48.13
CA ARG A 39 -35.73 34.22 -48.44
C ARG A 39 -35.36 33.29 -47.29
N GLN A 40 -36.31 32.99 -46.39
CA GLN A 40 -36.20 31.93 -45.42
C GLN A 40 -36.07 30.63 -46.19
N ARG A 41 -34.83 30.18 -46.39
CA ARG A 41 -34.56 28.84 -46.88
C ARG A 41 -34.91 27.86 -45.77
N GLY A 42 -35.97 27.11 -45.91
CA GLY A 42 -36.28 25.99 -45.06
C GLY A 42 -35.19 24.94 -45.21
N PHE A 43 -34.83 24.28 -44.10
CA PHE A 43 -33.91 23.14 -44.13
C PHE A 43 -34.50 22.03 -45.00
N SER A 44 -33.68 21.45 -45.87
CA SER A 44 -34.08 20.26 -46.62
C SER A 44 -34.05 19.02 -45.71
N LEU A 45 -34.97 18.09 -45.94
CA LEU A 45 -35.04 16.84 -45.22
C LEU A 45 -33.68 16.09 -45.27
N LEU A 46 -33.00 16.16 -46.41
CA LEU A 46 -31.71 15.55 -46.65
C LEU A 46 -30.60 16.18 -45.78
N GLU A 47 -30.63 17.51 -45.57
CA GLU A 47 -29.67 18.23 -44.73
C GLU A 47 -29.81 17.85 -43.26
N VAL A 48 -31.04 17.69 -42.77
CA VAL A 48 -31.30 17.22 -41.39
C VAL A 48 -30.84 15.78 -41.21
N LEU A 49 -31.12 14.89 -42.20
CA LEU A 49 -30.64 13.52 -42.15
C LEU A 49 -29.10 13.44 -42.18
N GLY A 50 -28.47 14.26 -43.04
CA GLY A 50 -26.99 14.36 -43.07
C GLY A 50 -26.39 14.87 -41.75
N ALA A 51 -26.99 15.89 -41.17
CA ALA A 51 -26.55 16.41 -39.87
C ALA A 51 -26.69 15.39 -38.74
N LEU A 52 -27.80 14.66 -38.68
CA LEU A 52 -28.00 13.59 -37.69
C LEU A 52 -27.01 12.44 -37.90
N ALA A 53 -26.73 12.05 -39.15
CA ALA A 53 -25.73 11.03 -39.43
C ALA A 53 -24.33 11.43 -38.97
N LEU A 54 -23.92 12.66 -39.28
CA LEU A 54 -22.63 13.20 -38.78
C LEU A 54 -22.58 13.26 -37.26
N MET A 55 -23.66 13.73 -36.63
CA MET A 55 -23.75 13.80 -35.18
C MET A 55 -23.63 12.39 -34.53
N ALA A 56 -24.28 11.40 -35.12
CA ALA A 56 -24.19 10.01 -34.68
C ALA A 56 -22.74 9.48 -34.76
N LEU A 57 -22.04 9.78 -35.86
CA LEU A 57 -20.65 9.39 -36.06
C LEU A 57 -19.73 10.08 -35.04
N LEU A 58 -19.95 11.35 -34.78
CA LEU A 58 -19.20 12.11 -33.76
C LEU A 58 -19.42 11.53 -32.35
N LEU A 59 -20.67 11.25 -31.98
CA LEU A 59 -21.00 10.63 -30.72
C LEU A 59 -20.37 9.25 -30.56
N LEU A 60 -20.36 8.43 -31.63
CA LEU A 60 -19.70 7.13 -31.63
C LEU A 60 -18.17 7.27 -31.40
N GLY A 61 -17.56 8.26 -32.06
CA GLY A 61 -16.13 8.57 -31.88
C GLY A 61 -15.80 8.99 -30.45
N VAL A 62 -16.59 9.91 -29.89
CA VAL A 62 -16.43 10.36 -28.49
C VAL A 62 -16.64 9.20 -27.52
N TYR A 63 -17.69 8.40 -27.69
CA TYR A 63 -17.96 7.23 -26.87
C TYR A 63 -16.81 6.21 -26.90
N SER A 64 -16.28 5.94 -28.10
CA SER A 64 -15.14 5.04 -28.27
C SER A 64 -13.89 5.57 -27.56
N GLY A 65 -13.61 6.88 -27.69
CA GLY A 65 -12.49 7.53 -27.03
C GLY A 65 -12.59 7.45 -25.50
N VAL A 66 -13.75 7.79 -24.94
CA VAL A 66 -14.00 7.72 -23.48
C VAL A 66 -13.85 6.29 -22.97
N ARG A 67 -14.40 5.31 -23.69
CA ARG A 67 -14.30 3.91 -23.31
C ARG A 67 -12.84 3.41 -23.30
N THR A 68 -12.04 3.83 -24.27
CA THR A 68 -10.61 3.48 -24.33
C THR A 68 -9.84 4.14 -23.18
N ALA A 69 -10.07 5.44 -22.94
CA ALA A 69 -9.45 6.17 -21.85
C ALA A 69 -9.77 5.56 -20.47
N THR A 70 -11.03 5.24 -20.20
CA THR A 70 -11.44 4.60 -18.94
C THR A 70 -10.81 3.22 -18.73
N ARG A 71 -10.66 2.44 -19.80
CA ARG A 71 -9.95 1.14 -19.71
C ARG A 71 -8.48 1.32 -19.37
N SER A 72 -7.79 2.27 -20.02
CA SER A 72 -6.39 2.56 -19.77
C SER A 72 -6.15 3.04 -18.32
N VAL A 73 -7.02 3.93 -17.82
CA VAL A 73 -6.95 4.39 -16.43
C VAL A 73 -7.17 3.24 -15.46
N ARG A 74 -8.16 2.39 -15.71
CA ARG A 74 -8.46 1.25 -14.84
C ARG A 74 -7.33 0.22 -14.79
N SER A 75 -6.74 -0.10 -15.94
CA SER A 75 -5.58 -1.02 -15.96
C SER A 75 -4.36 -0.42 -15.29
N GLY A 76 -4.12 0.89 -15.45
CA GLY A 76 -3.06 1.62 -14.76
C GLY A 76 -3.26 1.64 -13.25
N SER A 77 -4.49 1.90 -12.77
CA SER A 77 -4.77 1.93 -11.32
C SER A 77 -4.55 0.57 -10.66
N ILE A 78 -4.95 -0.53 -11.29
CA ILE A 78 -4.71 -1.89 -10.78
C ILE A 78 -3.21 -2.19 -10.66
N ALA A 79 -2.42 -1.78 -11.68
CA ALA A 79 -0.96 -1.98 -11.63
C ALA A 79 -0.31 -1.18 -10.50
N VAL A 80 -0.72 0.07 -10.31
CA VAL A 80 -0.21 0.93 -9.22
C VAL A 80 -0.59 0.36 -7.86
N GLU A 81 -1.84 -0.04 -7.66
CA GLU A 81 -2.32 -0.64 -6.41
C GLU A 81 -1.53 -1.91 -6.05
N ARG A 82 -1.24 -2.76 -7.05
CA ARG A 82 -0.41 -3.96 -6.86
C ARG A 82 1.02 -3.60 -6.43
N LEU A 83 1.62 -2.62 -7.06
CA LEU A 83 2.96 -2.14 -6.69
C LEU A 83 2.99 -1.54 -5.28
N ASP A 84 1.97 -0.81 -4.89
CA ASP A 84 1.87 -0.23 -3.55
C ASP A 84 1.68 -1.32 -2.48
N GLN A 85 0.91 -2.37 -2.75
CA GLN A 85 0.81 -3.55 -1.88
C GLN A 85 2.18 -4.22 -1.69
N LEU A 86 2.92 -4.45 -2.79
CA LEU A 86 4.26 -5.04 -2.73
C LEU A 86 5.22 -4.21 -1.89
N ARG A 87 5.25 -2.89 -2.12
CA ARG A 87 6.10 -1.95 -1.36
C ARG A 87 5.74 -1.92 0.12
N SER A 88 4.46 -1.85 0.43
CA SER A 88 3.96 -1.84 1.81
C SER A 88 4.31 -3.12 2.54
N ALA A 89 4.13 -4.28 1.92
CA ALA A 89 4.50 -5.56 2.49
C ALA A 89 6.01 -5.67 2.71
N GLN A 90 6.84 -5.24 1.75
CA GLN A 90 8.30 -5.22 1.92
C GLN A 90 8.75 -4.28 3.04
N GLN A 91 8.17 -3.09 3.09
CA GLN A 91 8.50 -2.12 4.13
C GLN A 91 8.13 -2.64 5.51
N PHE A 92 6.93 -3.22 5.65
CA PHE A 92 6.49 -3.88 6.88
C PHE A 92 7.46 -4.99 7.27
N MET A 93 7.73 -5.95 6.39
CA MET A 93 8.63 -7.06 6.68
C MET A 93 10.03 -6.60 7.07
N ARG A 94 10.58 -5.62 6.35
CA ARG A 94 11.89 -5.05 6.69
C ARG A 94 11.87 -4.41 8.07
N GLN A 95 10.84 -3.65 8.38
CA GLN A 95 10.70 -2.98 9.67
C GLN A 95 10.63 -4.00 10.81
N GLU A 96 9.74 -4.99 10.72
CA GLU A 96 9.56 -5.99 11.77
C GLU A 96 10.82 -6.84 11.99
N LEU A 97 11.45 -7.31 10.91
CA LEU A 97 12.67 -8.11 11.00
C LEU A 97 13.86 -7.33 11.56
N THR A 98 14.00 -6.05 11.24
CA THR A 98 15.08 -5.23 11.79
C THR A 98 14.86 -4.82 13.25
N GLN A 99 13.63 -4.94 13.76
CA GLN A 99 13.26 -4.61 15.13
C GLN A 99 13.11 -5.86 16.02
N ILE A 100 13.52 -7.02 15.55
CA ILE A 100 13.52 -8.26 16.37
C ILE A 100 14.22 -7.97 17.71
N ALA A 101 13.55 -8.35 18.79
CA ALA A 101 14.00 -8.11 20.15
C ALA A 101 14.50 -9.41 20.82
N ALA A 102 15.53 -9.29 21.66
CA ALA A 102 16.02 -10.41 22.48
C ALA A 102 15.07 -10.67 23.67
N VAL A 103 13.82 -10.99 23.36
CA VAL A 103 12.80 -11.38 24.33
C VAL A 103 12.46 -12.84 24.10
N PRO A 104 12.52 -13.72 25.11
CA PRO A 104 12.22 -15.12 24.93
C PRO A 104 10.76 -15.33 24.57
N GLN A 105 10.54 -16.09 23.50
CA GLN A 105 9.20 -16.49 23.05
C GLN A 105 8.67 -17.74 23.79
N GLY A 106 9.53 -18.44 24.52
CA GLY A 106 9.23 -19.64 25.26
C GLY A 106 10.47 -20.26 25.85
N ARG A 107 10.34 -21.50 26.33
CA ARG A 107 11.44 -22.33 26.81
C ARG A 107 11.39 -23.68 26.12
N ASP A 108 12.55 -24.28 25.91
CA ASP A 108 12.67 -25.66 25.43
C ASP A 108 12.46 -26.69 26.55
N GLN A 109 12.58 -27.96 26.21
CA GLN A 109 12.43 -29.06 27.17
C GLN A 109 13.52 -29.07 28.26
N ASN A 110 14.65 -28.43 28.00
CA ASN A 110 15.76 -28.31 28.95
C ASN A 110 15.60 -27.04 29.85
N GLY A 111 14.59 -26.24 29.60
CA GLY A 111 14.36 -24.96 30.29
C GLY A 111 15.11 -23.80 29.71
N ASP A 112 15.85 -23.97 28.62
CA ASP A 112 16.58 -22.91 27.92
C ASP A 112 15.61 -21.96 27.20
N SER A 113 15.93 -20.67 27.21
CA SER A 113 15.10 -19.67 26.54
C SER A 113 15.22 -19.76 25.03
N ILE A 114 14.08 -19.71 24.33
CA ILE A 114 13.97 -19.69 22.88
C ILE A 114 13.75 -18.25 22.45
N TYR A 115 14.62 -17.72 21.59
CA TYR A 115 14.54 -16.35 21.06
C TYR A 115 14.09 -16.29 19.60
N PHE A 116 14.52 -17.26 18.80
CA PHE A 116 14.19 -17.33 17.38
C PHE A 116 14.05 -18.79 16.94
N THR A 117 13.04 -19.06 16.14
CA THR A 117 12.91 -20.34 15.43
C THR A 117 12.55 -20.07 13.99
N GLY A 118 13.06 -20.87 13.06
CA GLY A 118 12.74 -20.71 11.65
C GLY A 118 13.14 -21.91 10.82
N ASP A 119 12.34 -22.15 9.81
CA ASP A 119 12.58 -23.09 8.72
C ASP A 119 12.31 -22.44 7.37
N ALA A 120 12.37 -23.17 6.28
CA ALA A 120 12.16 -22.62 4.95
C ALA A 120 10.74 -22.08 4.71
N GLN A 121 9.75 -22.49 5.50
CA GLN A 121 8.33 -22.14 5.30
C GLN A 121 7.74 -21.33 6.46
N SER A 122 8.42 -21.29 7.59
CA SER A 122 7.93 -20.58 8.76
C SER A 122 9.05 -19.97 9.60
N MET A 123 8.73 -18.88 10.31
CA MET A 123 9.62 -18.31 11.32
C MET A 123 8.81 -17.70 12.46
N ARG A 124 9.41 -17.71 13.67
CA ARG A 124 8.82 -17.12 14.87
C ARG A 124 9.86 -16.31 15.60
N PHE A 125 9.48 -15.10 15.98
CA PHE A 125 10.34 -14.15 16.68
C PHE A 125 9.49 -13.14 17.46
N VAL A 126 10.13 -12.35 18.29
CA VAL A 126 9.48 -11.29 19.06
C VAL A 126 9.93 -9.94 18.52
N ALA A 127 8.97 -9.08 18.20
CA ALA A 127 9.23 -7.71 17.79
C ALA A 127 8.16 -6.75 18.35
N PRO A 128 8.47 -5.46 18.55
CA PRO A 128 7.46 -4.46 18.87
C PRO A 128 6.60 -4.19 17.62
N LEU A 129 5.28 -4.12 17.77
CA LEU A 129 4.42 -3.67 16.68
C LEU A 129 4.54 -2.16 16.46
N PRO A 130 4.39 -1.69 15.21
CA PRO A 130 4.46 -0.28 14.90
C PRO A 130 3.28 0.53 15.45
N GLY A 131 3.53 1.81 15.74
CA GLY A 131 2.50 2.79 16.06
C GLY A 131 1.75 2.53 17.38
N TYR A 132 0.43 2.66 17.36
CA TYR A 132 -0.41 2.51 18.54
C TYR A 132 -0.48 1.07 19.06
N LEU A 133 -0.27 0.09 18.22
CA LEU A 133 -0.21 -1.32 18.59
C LEU A 133 1.02 -1.63 19.44
N GLY A 134 2.08 -0.86 19.31
CA GLY A 134 3.29 -0.96 20.15
C GLY A 134 3.07 -0.67 21.63
N LYS A 135 1.95 -0.05 22.01
CA LYS A 135 1.55 0.15 23.41
C LYS A 135 1.32 -1.14 24.18
N LEU A 136 1.07 -2.25 23.48
CA LEU A 136 0.89 -3.58 24.06
C LEU A 136 2.21 -4.27 24.40
N GLY A 137 3.35 -3.64 24.10
CA GLY A 137 4.68 -4.20 24.30
C GLY A 137 5.14 -5.12 23.15
N PRO A 138 6.29 -5.81 23.32
CA PRO A 138 6.79 -6.77 22.36
C PRO A 138 5.82 -7.92 22.17
N GLN A 139 5.62 -8.34 20.93
CA GLN A 139 4.68 -9.40 20.58
C GLN A 139 5.38 -10.52 19.84
N LEU A 140 4.91 -11.74 20.04
CA LEU A 140 5.32 -12.86 19.25
C LEU A 140 4.69 -12.76 17.87
N GLN A 141 5.52 -12.86 16.85
CA GLN A 141 5.11 -12.94 15.45
C GLN A 141 5.46 -14.32 14.91
N GLU A 142 4.50 -14.92 14.23
CA GLU A 142 4.69 -16.15 13.46
C GLU A 142 4.37 -15.85 12.01
N TRP A 143 5.37 -15.97 11.14
CA TRP A 143 5.22 -15.79 9.70
C TRP A 143 5.26 -17.15 9.02
N LYS A 144 4.31 -17.39 8.13
CA LYS A 144 4.12 -18.70 7.54
C LYS A 144 3.74 -18.64 6.08
N LEU A 145 4.37 -19.46 5.26
CA LEU A 145 3.94 -19.73 3.89
C LEU A 145 2.94 -20.87 3.92
N VAL A 146 1.69 -20.57 3.66
CA VAL A 146 0.57 -21.52 3.70
C VAL A 146 0.08 -21.77 2.29
N SER A 147 -0.10 -23.02 1.91
CA SER A 147 -0.68 -23.39 0.62
C SER A 147 -2.09 -22.81 0.48
N ASN A 148 -2.39 -22.25 -0.70
CA ASN A 148 -3.73 -21.79 -1.04
C ASN A 148 -4.46 -22.80 -1.93
N ASP A 149 -5.78 -22.65 -2.03
CA ASP A 149 -6.65 -23.56 -2.81
C ASP A 149 -6.41 -23.45 -4.34
N LYS A 150 -5.62 -22.49 -4.80
CA LYS A 150 -5.33 -22.22 -6.21
C LYS A 150 -4.02 -22.87 -6.69
N GLY A 151 -3.36 -23.68 -5.84
CA GLY A 151 -2.11 -24.36 -6.17
C GLY A 151 -0.86 -23.51 -5.96
N GLY A 152 -0.98 -22.36 -5.31
CA GLY A 152 0.13 -21.52 -4.84
C GLY A 152 0.21 -21.49 -3.32
N SER A 153 0.85 -20.46 -2.81
CA SER A 153 0.97 -20.19 -1.37
C SER A 153 0.59 -18.72 -1.08
N ARG A 154 0.36 -18.43 0.18
CA ARG A 154 0.19 -17.08 0.70
C ARG A 154 1.10 -16.90 1.92
N LEU A 155 1.60 -15.70 2.10
CA LEU A 155 2.36 -15.34 3.29
C LEU A 155 1.41 -14.78 4.34
N GLU A 156 1.27 -15.51 5.45
CA GLU A 156 0.47 -15.11 6.60
C GLU A 156 1.34 -14.68 7.76
N VAL A 157 0.84 -13.74 8.53
CA VAL A 157 1.40 -13.31 9.80
C VAL A 157 0.37 -13.48 10.90
N ARG A 158 0.78 -14.12 11.98
CA ARG A 158 0.00 -14.22 13.21
C ARG A 158 0.72 -13.50 14.33
N PHE A 159 -0.05 -12.72 15.08
CA PHE A 159 0.43 -12.00 16.26
C PHE A 159 -0.07 -12.66 17.53
N ALA A 160 0.76 -12.66 18.56
CA ALA A 160 0.35 -13.13 19.88
C ALA A 160 1.00 -12.30 21.00
N LEU A 161 0.24 -12.03 22.06
CA LEU A 161 0.75 -11.39 23.26
C LEU A 161 1.60 -12.37 24.05
N LEU A 162 2.73 -11.88 24.55
CA LEU A 162 3.59 -12.61 25.49
C LEU A 162 3.21 -12.23 26.91
N PRO A 163 2.61 -13.11 27.69
CA PRO A 163 2.30 -12.83 29.08
C PRO A 163 3.59 -12.66 29.91
N PRO A 164 3.64 -11.67 30.84
CA PRO A 164 4.80 -11.42 31.69
C PRO A 164 5.16 -12.58 32.61
N ASP A 165 4.19 -13.43 32.91
CA ASP A 165 4.34 -14.61 33.78
C ASP A 165 5.00 -15.81 33.07
N GLY A 166 5.26 -15.70 31.77
CA GLY A 166 5.85 -16.76 30.95
C GLY A 166 4.86 -17.87 30.57
N SER A 167 3.55 -17.65 30.76
CA SER A 167 2.52 -18.55 30.27
C SER A 167 2.46 -18.57 28.71
N ASN A 168 1.63 -19.44 28.15
CA ASN A 168 1.53 -19.59 26.70
C ASN A 168 1.11 -18.28 26.03
N PRO A 169 1.72 -17.93 24.86
CA PRO A 169 1.33 -16.77 24.07
C PRO A 169 -0.15 -16.80 23.71
N ARG A 170 -0.82 -15.64 23.81
CA ARG A 170 -2.24 -15.49 23.50
C ARG A 170 -2.40 -14.86 22.12
N PRO A 171 -3.04 -15.56 21.15
CA PRO A 171 -3.27 -15.01 19.81
C PRO A 171 -4.03 -13.69 19.86
N LEU A 172 -3.65 -12.74 18.99
CA LEU A 172 -4.28 -11.46 18.75
C LEU A 172 -5.05 -11.50 17.42
N GLY A 173 -6.23 -12.10 17.44
CA GLY A 173 -7.07 -12.21 16.24
C GLY A 173 -6.66 -13.36 15.30
N GLU A 174 -7.23 -13.30 14.10
CA GLU A 174 -6.96 -14.23 13.01
C GLU A 174 -5.62 -13.90 12.32
N PRO A 175 -5.01 -14.86 11.59
CA PRO A 175 -3.83 -14.58 10.78
C PRO A 175 -4.13 -13.54 9.70
N GLU A 176 -3.22 -12.59 9.52
CA GLU A 176 -3.32 -11.59 8.46
C GLU A 176 -2.51 -12.01 7.24
N VAL A 177 -3.10 -11.86 6.05
CA VAL A 177 -2.43 -12.15 4.79
C VAL A 177 -1.61 -10.94 4.36
N LEU A 178 -0.29 -11.05 4.40
CA LEU A 178 0.63 -10.01 3.91
C LEU A 178 0.76 -10.03 2.39
N MET A 179 0.80 -11.24 1.82
CA MET A 179 0.98 -11.44 0.38
C MET A 179 0.19 -12.67 -0.06
N ASP A 180 -0.65 -12.46 -1.05
CA ASP A 180 -1.34 -13.53 -1.76
C ASP A 180 -0.60 -13.84 -3.07
N ASP A 181 -1.03 -14.89 -3.79
CA ASP A 181 -0.50 -15.27 -5.10
C ASP A 181 1.03 -15.54 -5.12
N VAL A 182 1.56 -16.15 -4.05
CA VAL A 182 2.95 -16.60 -3.99
C VAL A 182 3.05 -17.98 -4.68
N ARG A 183 3.81 -18.05 -5.78
CA ARG A 183 4.07 -19.32 -6.47
C ARG A 183 5.06 -20.19 -5.71
N GLU A 184 6.19 -19.59 -5.35
CA GLU A 184 7.26 -20.22 -4.59
C GLU A 184 7.77 -19.21 -3.57
N GLY A 185 8.09 -19.67 -2.38
CA GLY A 185 8.67 -18.82 -1.35
C GLY A 185 9.47 -19.62 -0.36
N HIS A 186 10.53 -19.00 0.16
CA HIS A 186 11.29 -19.59 1.25
C HIS A 186 12.01 -18.52 2.08
N PHE A 187 12.23 -18.87 3.33
CA PHE A 187 13.06 -18.15 4.27
C PHE A 187 14.45 -18.77 4.36
N SER A 188 15.45 -17.95 4.58
CA SER A 188 16.79 -18.42 4.91
C SER A 188 17.46 -17.46 5.90
N TYR A 189 18.39 -18.01 6.67
CA TYR A 189 18.98 -17.38 7.83
C TYR A 189 20.49 -17.39 7.72
N ARG A 190 21.13 -16.26 7.96
CA ARG A 190 22.57 -16.19 8.00
C ARG A 190 23.07 -16.31 9.44
N THR A 191 23.98 -17.25 9.68
CA THR A 191 24.64 -17.40 10.96
C THR A 191 25.57 -16.21 11.24
N PRO A 192 25.91 -15.91 12.52
CA PRO A 192 26.92 -14.91 12.85
C PRO A 192 28.27 -15.24 12.24
N ASP A 193 29.04 -14.21 11.90
CA ASP A 193 30.43 -14.36 11.49
C ASP A 193 31.27 -14.68 12.75
N LEU A 194 32.04 -15.77 12.70
CA LEU A 194 33.05 -16.10 13.70
C LEU A 194 34.42 -15.62 13.23
N PRO A 195 35.42 -15.44 14.12
CA PRO A 195 36.71 -14.88 13.77
C PRO A 195 37.41 -15.54 12.56
N ASP A 196 37.24 -16.87 12.41
CA ASP A 196 37.87 -17.65 11.35
C ASP A 196 36.87 -18.29 10.37
N GLN A 197 35.56 -18.02 10.55
CA GLN A 197 34.51 -18.62 9.72
C GLN A 197 33.43 -17.58 9.39
N PRO A 198 33.30 -17.22 8.10
CA PRO A 198 32.21 -16.35 7.68
C PRO A 198 30.86 -17.05 7.87
N GLY A 199 29.85 -16.30 8.29
CA GLY A 199 28.50 -16.80 8.46
C GLY A 199 27.95 -17.43 7.18
N THR A 200 27.25 -18.55 7.34
CA THR A 200 26.66 -19.33 6.24
C THR A 200 25.15 -19.14 6.19
N TRP A 201 24.58 -19.30 4.99
CA TRP A 201 23.13 -19.32 4.81
C TRP A 201 22.56 -20.71 5.07
N GLN A 202 21.49 -20.78 5.86
CA GLN A 202 20.80 -22.02 6.20
C GLN A 202 19.30 -21.88 6.01
N ALA A 203 18.63 -22.94 5.52
CA ALA A 203 17.19 -22.98 5.36
C ALA A 203 16.44 -23.21 6.68
N THR A 204 17.12 -23.79 7.68
CA THR A 204 16.59 -24.04 9.02
C THR A 204 17.53 -23.42 10.05
N TRP A 205 16.98 -22.66 10.99
CA TRP A 205 17.78 -22.04 12.04
C TRP A 205 18.26 -23.07 13.06
N PRO A 206 19.58 -23.24 13.27
CA PRO A 206 20.10 -24.38 14.03
C PRO A 206 20.02 -24.22 15.55
N ASP A 207 20.15 -23.00 16.08
CA ASP A 207 20.17 -22.75 17.53
C ASP A 207 19.11 -21.73 17.95
N PRO A 208 18.00 -22.17 18.55
CA PRO A 208 16.91 -21.28 18.95
C PRO A 208 17.27 -20.27 20.05
N ARG A 209 18.42 -20.42 20.70
CA ARG A 209 18.95 -19.51 21.74
C ARG A 209 19.69 -18.33 21.14
N LEU A 210 20.06 -18.40 19.88
CA LEU A 210 20.73 -17.34 19.13
C LEU A 210 19.76 -16.65 18.17
N LEU A 211 20.11 -15.42 17.81
CA LEU A 211 19.43 -14.68 16.76
C LEU A 211 20.23 -14.74 15.44
N PRO A 212 19.59 -14.82 14.28
CA PRO A 212 20.29 -14.77 13.00
C PRO A 212 20.92 -13.38 12.78
N ARG A 213 22.01 -13.35 12.01
CA ARG A 213 22.63 -12.07 11.61
C ARG A 213 21.80 -11.35 10.55
N VAL A 214 21.25 -12.12 9.61
CA VAL A 214 20.40 -11.64 8.52
C VAL A 214 19.30 -12.65 8.28
N VAL A 215 18.09 -12.20 8.09
CA VAL A 215 16.96 -13.00 7.58
C VAL A 215 16.74 -12.62 6.12
N ARG A 216 16.63 -13.63 5.28
CA ARG A 216 16.31 -13.47 3.86
C ARG A 216 14.92 -14.01 3.57
N VAL A 217 14.16 -13.24 2.80
CA VAL A 217 12.85 -13.61 2.29
C VAL A 217 12.89 -13.58 0.77
N GLU A 218 12.72 -14.73 0.15
CA GLU A 218 12.64 -14.86 -1.31
C GLU A 218 11.27 -15.39 -1.68
N LEU A 219 10.56 -14.60 -2.49
CA LEU A 219 9.22 -14.93 -2.98
C LEU A 219 9.22 -14.82 -4.50
N LYS A 220 8.53 -15.72 -5.17
CA LYS A 220 8.16 -15.61 -6.58
C LYS A 220 6.65 -15.47 -6.65
N LEU A 221 6.18 -14.37 -7.19
CA LEU A 221 4.76 -14.05 -7.29
C LEU A 221 4.21 -14.49 -8.65
N ASP A 222 2.91 -14.78 -8.69
CA ASP A 222 2.20 -14.94 -9.96
C ASP A 222 1.97 -13.56 -10.59
N GLY A 223 2.42 -13.40 -11.85
CA GLY A 223 2.24 -12.17 -12.63
C GLY A 223 3.52 -11.55 -13.16
N LEU A 224 3.41 -10.31 -13.65
CA LEU A 224 4.48 -9.56 -14.32
C LEU A 224 5.47 -8.88 -13.36
N HIS A 225 5.24 -8.91 -12.06
CA HIS A 225 6.05 -8.17 -11.10
C HIS A 225 6.88 -9.14 -10.26
N ASP A 226 8.19 -9.02 -10.39
CA ASP A 226 9.13 -9.77 -9.57
C ASP A 226 9.16 -9.19 -8.16
N TRP A 227 9.18 -10.07 -7.16
CA TRP A 227 9.47 -9.70 -5.79
C TRP A 227 11.00 -9.57 -5.64
N PRO A 228 11.54 -8.38 -5.37
CA PRO A 228 12.97 -8.26 -5.12
C PRO A 228 13.33 -8.94 -3.82
N ARG A 229 14.41 -9.72 -3.84
CA ARG A 229 14.94 -10.41 -2.65
C ARG A 229 15.09 -9.43 -1.48
N LEU A 230 14.51 -9.79 -0.35
CA LEU A 230 14.58 -9.02 0.88
C LEU A 230 15.63 -9.61 1.82
N ASP A 231 16.75 -8.93 2.01
CA ASP A 231 17.73 -9.22 3.04
C ASP A 231 17.55 -8.21 4.18
N ALA A 232 17.18 -8.69 5.36
CA ALA A 232 16.94 -7.88 6.55
C ALA A 232 18.01 -8.18 7.62
N PRO A 233 19.04 -7.34 7.78
CA PRO A 233 19.99 -7.49 8.87
C PRO A 233 19.33 -7.10 10.20
N LEU A 234 19.51 -7.95 11.21
CA LEU A 234 19.07 -7.66 12.56
C LEU A 234 19.97 -6.59 13.20
N ARG A 235 19.35 -5.64 13.91
CA ARG A 235 20.07 -4.55 14.60
C ARG A 235 20.55 -4.94 16.01
N ILE A 236 20.32 -6.17 16.39
CA ILE A 236 20.67 -6.69 17.71
C ILE A 236 21.80 -7.70 17.59
N ASP A 237 22.61 -7.82 18.65
CA ASP A 237 23.66 -8.82 18.72
C ASP A 237 23.06 -10.23 18.73
N PRO A 238 23.57 -11.17 17.95
CA PRO A 238 23.08 -12.55 17.93
C PRO A 238 23.05 -13.24 19.29
N THR A 239 23.94 -12.87 20.22
CA THR A 239 24.05 -13.44 21.57
C THR A 239 23.29 -12.64 22.63
N ALA A 240 22.62 -11.55 22.26
CA ALA A 240 21.93 -10.67 23.22
C ALA A 240 20.93 -11.41 24.11
N GLY A 241 20.27 -12.44 23.62
CA GLY A 241 19.38 -13.29 24.39
C GLY A 241 20.09 -14.02 25.51
N GLN A 242 21.20 -14.67 25.20
CA GLN A 242 22.03 -15.40 26.20
C GLN A 242 22.59 -14.46 27.26
N GLN A 243 23.07 -13.26 26.86
CA GLN A 243 23.56 -12.25 27.79
C GLN A 243 22.46 -11.81 28.77
N MET A 244 21.23 -11.64 28.28
CA MET A 244 20.09 -11.25 29.10
C MET A 244 19.71 -12.36 30.10
N ASP A 245 19.80 -13.63 29.72
CA ASP A 245 19.53 -14.76 30.61
C ASP A 245 20.58 -14.87 31.72
N LEU A 246 21.85 -14.66 31.40
CA LEU A 246 22.92 -14.62 32.40
C LEU A 246 22.67 -13.51 33.44
N LEU A 247 22.31 -12.32 33.01
CA LEU A 247 22.01 -11.20 33.92
C LEU A 247 20.78 -11.49 34.79
N ARG A 248 19.76 -12.14 34.28
CA ARG A 248 18.57 -12.57 35.03
C ARG A 248 18.93 -13.65 36.07
N GLY A 249 19.82 -14.59 35.72
CA GLY A 249 20.32 -15.62 36.63
C GLY A 249 21.06 -15.03 37.84
N LEU A 250 21.94 -14.05 37.61
CA LEU A 250 22.67 -13.37 38.66
C LEU A 250 21.75 -12.59 39.61
N ARG A 251 20.68 -11.99 39.11
CA ARG A 251 19.70 -11.23 39.91
C ARG A 251 18.83 -12.13 40.82
N ARG A 252 18.70 -13.41 40.50
CA ARG A 252 17.89 -14.39 41.26
C ARG A 252 18.68 -15.08 42.39
N GLN A 253 19.99 -14.90 42.49
CA GLN A 253 20.73 -15.42 43.63
C GLN A 253 20.31 -14.66 44.88
N PRO A 254 19.70 -15.32 45.90
CA PRO A 254 19.43 -14.66 47.18
C PRO A 254 20.76 -14.25 47.82
N VAL A 255 20.85 -12.98 48.22
CA VAL A 255 21.95 -12.52 49.05
C VAL A 255 21.86 -13.30 50.36
N THR A 256 22.60 -14.39 50.49
CA THR A 256 22.79 -15.08 51.76
C THR A 256 23.59 -14.15 52.67
N ARG A 257 22.91 -13.54 53.62
CA ARG A 257 23.50 -12.88 54.77
C ARG A 257 23.81 -13.86 55.87
#